data_1cc4fed0c92ff83efe1a6049bb2c4ce8
#
_entry.id   1cc4fed0c92ff83efe1a6049bb2c4ce8
#
_cell.length_a   1.000
_cell.length_b   1.000
_cell.length_c   1.000
_cell.angle_alpha   90.00
_cell.angle_beta   90.00
_cell.angle_gamma   90.00
#
_symmetry.space_group_name_H-M   'P 1'
#
loop_
_entity.id
_entity.type
_entity.pdbx_description
1 polymer ?
#
loop_
_entity_poly.entity_id
_entity_poly.type
_entity_poly.pdbx_seq_one_letter_code
_entity_poly.pdbx_strand_id
1 'polypeptide(L)' 'MQKIICKKVYDTEKATLIKKATFGYYGDPAGYEESLYQTESGLYFLYVNGGEASKYKKEDVTRMSAEKAKAWLSAQN' A
#
# COMPACT_ATOMS: atom_id res chain seq x y z
N MET A 1 8.00 0.20 7.31
CA MET A 1 7.56 1.60 7.31
C MET A 1 6.41 1.81 8.27
N GLN A 2 6.37 2.94 8.92
CA GLN A 2 5.34 3.28 9.91
C GLN A 2 4.83 4.69 9.65
N LYS A 3 3.51 4.89 9.77
CA LYS A 3 2.90 6.20 9.63
C LYS A 3 1.76 6.34 10.62
N ILE A 4 1.63 7.51 11.23
CA ILE A 4 0.53 7.82 12.14
C ILE A 4 -0.47 8.71 11.41
N ILE A 5 -1.71 8.22 11.31
CA ILE A 5 -2.81 8.95 10.65
C ILE A 5 -4.00 8.94 11.60
N CYS A 6 -4.52 10.13 11.93
CA CYS A 6 -5.68 10.27 12.82
C CYS A 6 -5.49 9.52 14.16
N LYS A 7 -4.32 9.67 14.76
CA LYS A 7 -3.93 9.03 16.04
C LYS A 7 -3.83 7.50 15.98
N LYS A 8 -3.84 6.91 14.78
CA LYS A 8 -3.67 5.46 14.59
C LYS A 8 -2.36 5.18 13.89
N VAL A 9 -1.66 4.16 14.35
CA VAL A 9 -0.36 3.76 13.81
C VAL A 9 -0.58 2.72 12.71
N TYR A 10 -0.03 3.00 11.53
CA TYR A 10 -0.04 2.09 10.39
C TYR A 10 1.40 1.63 10.15
N ASP A 11 1.70 0.39 10.54
CA ASP A 11 3.05 -0.15 10.50
C ASP A 11 3.07 -1.42 9.67
N THR A 12 3.84 -1.42 8.58
CA THR A 12 3.96 -2.57 7.68
C THR A 12 4.58 -3.78 8.37
N GLU A 13 5.38 -3.59 9.40
CA GLU A 13 6.00 -4.70 10.13
C GLU A 13 5.02 -5.41 11.05
N LYS A 14 4.02 -4.70 11.57
CA LYS A 14 3.03 -5.25 12.49
C LYS A 14 1.73 -5.64 11.82
N ALA A 15 1.52 -5.23 10.59
CA ALA A 15 0.31 -5.53 9.84
C ALA A 15 0.47 -6.80 9.02
N THR A 16 -0.68 -7.37 8.60
CA THR A 16 -0.70 -8.55 7.75
C THR A 16 -0.80 -8.13 6.29
N LEU A 17 0.13 -8.59 5.47
CA LEU A 17 0.08 -8.36 4.03
C LEU A 17 -1.05 -9.19 3.41
N ILE A 18 -2.00 -8.53 2.77
CA ILE A 18 -3.12 -9.21 2.10
C ILE A 18 -2.76 -9.50 0.65
N LYS A 19 -2.29 -8.49 -0.08
CA LYS A 19 -1.90 -8.64 -1.47
C LYS A 19 -0.92 -7.56 -1.89
N LYS A 20 0.01 -7.92 -2.76
CA LYS A 20 0.97 -6.99 -3.35
C LYS A 20 0.77 -6.97 -4.86
N ALA A 21 0.68 -5.78 -5.43
CA ALA A 21 0.61 -5.58 -6.88
C ALA A 21 1.83 -4.80 -7.34
N THR A 22 2.46 -5.27 -8.42
CA THR A 22 3.65 -4.63 -8.99
C THR A 22 3.34 -4.20 -10.41
N PHE A 23 3.69 -2.96 -10.74
CA PHE A 23 3.47 -2.37 -12.05
C PHE A 23 4.81 -1.99 -12.66
N GLY A 24 5.09 -2.43 -13.88
CA GLY A 24 6.37 -2.27 -14.51
C GLY A 24 7.30 -3.45 -14.21
N TYR A 25 8.58 -3.29 -14.51
CA TYR A 25 9.59 -4.34 -14.26
C TYR A 25 10.69 -3.81 -13.35
N TYR A 26 11.48 -4.73 -12.82
CA TYR A 26 12.57 -4.37 -11.92
C TYR A 26 13.55 -3.43 -12.60
N GLY A 27 13.83 -2.29 -11.93
CA GLY A 27 14.70 -1.27 -12.48
C GLY A 27 14.01 -0.24 -13.36
N ASP A 28 12.71 -0.41 -13.63
CA ASP A 28 11.94 0.56 -14.40
C ASP A 28 11.69 1.82 -13.57
N PRO A 29 12.22 3.00 -13.97
CA PRO A 29 12.01 4.23 -13.21
C PRO A 29 10.54 4.67 -13.14
N ALA A 30 9.70 4.21 -14.07
CA ALA A 30 8.26 4.47 -14.06
C ALA A 30 7.47 3.36 -13.35
N GLY A 31 8.13 2.29 -12.94
CA GLY A 31 7.50 1.18 -12.23
C GLY A 31 7.19 1.54 -10.78
N TYR A 32 6.15 0.92 -10.23
CA TYR A 32 5.77 1.12 -8.84
C TYR A 32 5.11 -0.13 -8.29
N GLU A 33 4.95 -0.17 -6.98
CA GLU A 33 4.27 -1.28 -6.31
C GLU A 33 3.28 -0.75 -5.28
N GLU A 34 2.20 -1.51 -5.09
CA GLU A 34 1.18 -1.22 -4.10
C GLU A 34 0.96 -2.49 -3.27
N SER A 35 0.93 -2.38 -1.96
CA SER A 35 0.73 -3.51 -1.06
C SER A 35 -0.38 -3.19 -0.08
N LEU A 36 -1.41 -4.03 -0.07
CA LEU A 36 -2.54 -3.86 0.85
C LEU A 36 -2.27 -4.64 2.14
N TYR A 37 -2.37 -3.94 3.25
CA TYR A 37 -2.18 -4.50 4.59
C TYR A 37 -3.43 -4.33 5.44
N GLN A 38 -3.56 -5.18 6.44
CA GLN A 38 -4.61 -5.06 7.46
C GLN A 38 -3.95 -5.05 8.82
N THR A 39 -4.29 -4.07 9.67
CA THR A 39 -3.77 -3.98 11.02
C THR A 39 -4.46 -4.99 11.94
N GLU A 40 -3.90 -5.20 13.13
CA GLU A 40 -4.51 -6.05 14.15
C GLU A 40 -5.90 -5.55 14.56
N SER A 41 -6.14 -4.26 14.45
CA SER A 41 -7.44 -3.65 14.73
C SER A 41 -8.46 -3.82 13.62
N GLY A 42 -8.08 -4.43 12.50
CA GLY A 42 -8.96 -4.62 11.36
C GLY A 42 -9.00 -3.46 10.38
N LEU A 43 -8.11 -2.50 10.53
CA LEU A 43 -8.01 -1.35 9.63
C LEU A 43 -7.17 -1.70 8.41
N TYR A 44 -7.52 -1.14 7.26
CA TYR A 44 -6.80 -1.35 6.02
C TYR A 44 -5.94 -0.15 5.67
N PHE A 45 -4.79 -0.40 5.09
CA PHE A 45 -3.96 0.65 4.52
C PHE A 45 -3.19 0.12 3.33
N LEU A 46 -2.84 1.03 2.42
CA LEU A 46 -2.08 0.72 1.23
C LEU A 46 -0.67 1.32 1.36
N TYR A 47 0.33 0.46 1.30
CA TYR A 47 1.73 0.87 1.22
C TYR A 47 2.10 0.99 -0.24
N VAL A 48 2.68 2.12 -0.63
CA VAL A 48 3.05 2.38 -2.02
C VAL A 48 4.53 2.79 -2.11
N ASN A 49 5.16 2.38 -3.18
CA ASN A 49 6.56 2.71 -3.44
C ASN A 49 6.81 2.62 -4.94
N GLY A 50 7.70 3.46 -5.47
CA GLY A 50 8.00 3.44 -6.89
C GLY A 50 9.27 4.18 -7.24
N GLY A 51 9.60 4.19 -8.54
CA GLY A 51 10.75 4.88 -9.06
C GLY A 51 10.52 6.39 -9.22
N GLU A 52 11.56 7.11 -9.58
CA GLU A 52 11.52 8.58 -9.70
C GLU A 52 10.50 9.09 -10.72
N ALA A 53 10.28 8.34 -11.79
CA ALA A 53 9.34 8.71 -12.84
C ALA A 53 7.97 8.06 -12.67
N SER A 54 7.74 7.37 -11.56
CA SER A 54 6.48 6.67 -11.31
C SER A 54 5.45 7.58 -10.67
N LYS A 55 4.24 7.04 -10.57
CA LYS A 55 3.12 7.63 -9.84
C LYS A 55 3.48 7.91 -8.38
N TYR A 56 4.33 7.06 -7.79
CA TYR A 56 4.75 7.17 -6.39
C TYR A 56 6.26 7.43 -6.33
N LYS A 57 6.65 8.68 -6.28
CA LYS A 57 8.06 9.07 -6.21
C LYS A 57 8.73 8.75 -4.88
N LYS A 58 7.92 8.59 -3.83
CA LYS A 58 8.39 8.25 -2.48
C LYS A 58 7.49 7.17 -1.91
N GLU A 59 8.03 6.36 -1.02
CA GLU A 59 7.20 5.42 -0.28
C GLU A 59 6.20 6.19 0.59
N ASP A 60 4.99 5.68 0.70
CA ASP A 60 3.95 6.29 1.51
C ASP A 60 2.95 5.23 1.95
N VAL A 61 2.13 5.60 2.93
CA VAL A 61 1.06 4.77 3.46
C VAL A 61 -0.23 5.58 3.39
N THR A 62 -1.25 4.99 2.77
CA THR A 62 -2.56 5.62 2.63
C THR A 62 -3.60 4.72 3.29
N ARG A 63 -4.34 5.25 4.27
CA ARG A 63 -5.40 4.47 4.89
C ARG A 63 -6.54 4.23 3.90
N MET A 64 -7.20 3.07 4.05
CA MET A 64 -8.33 2.70 3.20
C MET A 64 -9.47 2.16 4.06
N SER A 65 -10.70 2.42 3.63
CA SER A 65 -11.86 1.77 4.21
C SER A 65 -11.94 0.32 3.71
N ALA A 66 -12.72 -0.52 4.39
CA ALA A 66 -12.92 -1.90 3.95
C ALA A 66 -13.49 -1.96 2.53
N GLU A 67 -14.39 -1.04 2.20
CA GLU A 67 -15.00 -0.95 0.88
C GLU A 67 -13.96 -0.64 -0.20
N LYS A 68 -13.09 0.34 0.06
CA LYS A 68 -12.02 0.69 -0.87
C LYS A 68 -11.00 -0.42 -1.00
N ALA A 69 -10.69 -1.11 0.09
CA ALA A 69 -9.78 -2.26 0.07
C ALA A 69 -10.32 -3.38 -0.81
N LYS A 70 -11.61 -3.68 -0.71
CA LYS A 70 -12.26 -4.69 -1.57
C LYS A 70 -12.24 -4.27 -3.03
N ALA A 71 -12.50 -3.00 -3.32
CA ALA A 71 -12.45 -2.48 -4.69
C ALA A 71 -11.05 -2.58 -5.27
N TRP A 72 -10.04 -2.27 -4.47
CA TRP A 72 -8.65 -2.40 -4.89
C TRP A 72 -8.30 -3.85 -5.20
N LEU A 73 -8.69 -4.78 -4.33
CA LEU A 73 -8.46 -6.22 -4.54
C LEU A 73 -9.13 -6.72 -5.82
N SER A 74 -10.35 -6.28 -6.10
CA SER A 74 -11.06 -6.66 -7.33
C SER A 74 -10.34 -6.14 -8.58
N ALA A 75 -9.76 -4.94 -8.50
CA ALA A 75 -9.05 -4.35 -9.62
C ALA A 75 -7.72 -5.08 -9.92
N GLN A 76 -7.17 -5.82 -8.96
CA GLN A 76 -5.91 -6.55 -9.13
C GLN A 76 -6.08 -7.98 -9.63
N ASN A 77 -7.28 -8.47 -9.72
CA ASN A 77 -7.55 -9.83 -10.18
C ASN A 77 -7.55 -9.94 -11.70
#